data_390e6ec85341e3418dd198a0b780961b
#
_entry.id   390e6ec85341e3418dd198a0b780961b
#
_cell.length_a   1.000
_cell.length_b   1.000
_cell.length_c   1.000
_cell.angle_alpha   90.00
_cell.angle_beta   90.00
_cell.angle_gamma   90.00
#
_symmetry.space_group_name_H-M   'P 1'
#
loop_
_entity.id
_entity.type
_entity.pdbx_description
1 polymer ?
#
loop_
_entity_poly.entity_id
_entity_poly.type
_entity_poly.pdbx_seq_one_letter_code
_entity_poly.pdbx_strand_id
1 'polypeptide(L)'
;VVVQNGNSSAVTLTIHNKAIGTSGSSAADELAMTAPMVRSYFNSSASTVTIPAKSSRFVLYADVANKLLVNGKLSMTSNKGNVYARIVYGNTSTAASTYFSITNQEPANGTQFCGQLNYAQKNVTVNANSTSAFVLGEWPAPVNGTRPFKNTNEYNTVLSKKSGSANLLGANYGIPYRVTVTNASGKRLKITPNWDGGATVANIVMQNAAGTWYTTGNKTSGSWYYALGNTNSSTFCIVIPGANYGNIHCEIVS
;
A
#
# COMPACT_ATOMS: atom_id res chain seq x y z
N VAL A 1 -0.13 -2.57 15.86
CA VAL A 1 1.35 -2.41 15.89
C VAL A 1 1.75 -1.97 17.28
N VAL A 2 2.65 -2.72 17.90
CA VAL A 2 3.27 -2.42 19.19
C VAL A 2 4.71 -1.99 18.94
N VAL A 3 5.17 -0.95 19.63
CA VAL A 3 6.56 -0.48 19.54
C VAL A 3 7.19 -0.52 20.95
N GLN A 4 8.42 -1.03 21.02
CA GLN A 4 9.23 -1.10 22.23
C GLN A 4 10.44 -0.18 22.13
N ASN A 5 10.67 0.58 23.18
CA ASN A 5 11.89 1.36 23.40
C ASN A 5 12.90 0.57 24.20
N GLY A 6 13.99 0.11 23.57
CA GLY A 6 15.10 -0.58 24.22
C GLY A 6 16.13 0.35 24.89
N ASN A 7 15.98 1.69 24.80
CA ASN A 7 16.92 2.65 25.38
C ASN A 7 16.66 2.90 26.86
N SER A 8 17.66 3.42 27.56
CA SER A 8 17.57 3.89 28.96
C SER A 8 16.95 5.26 29.11
N SER A 9 16.54 5.90 28.04
CA SER A 9 15.85 7.19 28.01
C SER A 9 14.65 7.16 27.09
N ALA A 10 13.75 8.11 27.19
CA ALA A 10 12.57 8.21 26.35
C ALA A 10 12.94 8.37 24.86
N VAL A 11 12.08 7.84 24.01
CA VAL A 11 12.16 7.91 22.55
C VAL A 11 10.92 8.62 22.01
N THR A 12 11.09 9.48 21.04
CA THR A 12 9.98 10.08 20.29
C THR A 12 9.89 9.44 18.93
N LEU A 13 8.71 8.89 18.63
CA LEU A 13 8.33 8.44 17.29
C LEU A 13 7.64 9.59 16.57
N THR A 14 8.04 9.87 15.35
CA THR A 14 7.24 10.66 14.40
C THR A 14 6.44 9.70 13.54
N ILE A 15 5.14 9.74 13.65
CA ILE A 15 4.21 9.00 12.78
C ILE A 15 3.87 9.95 11.62
N HIS A 16 4.37 9.62 10.44
CA HIS A 16 4.15 10.44 9.24
C HIS A 16 2.74 10.24 8.69
N ASN A 17 2.36 8.97 8.54
CA ASN A 17 1.03 8.58 8.06
C ASN A 17 0.60 7.28 8.72
N LYS A 18 -0.71 7.14 8.95
CA LYS A 18 -1.30 5.89 9.44
C LYS A 18 -2.74 5.74 9.01
N ALA A 19 -3.15 4.51 8.76
CA ALA A 19 -4.55 4.11 8.66
C ALA A 19 -4.69 2.64 9.02
N ILE A 20 -5.87 2.25 9.47
CA ILE A 20 -6.27 0.88 9.75
C ILE A 20 -7.75 0.76 9.40
N GLY A 21 -8.14 -0.38 8.87
CA GLY A 21 -9.52 -0.70 8.53
C GLY A 21 -9.84 -2.15 8.82
N THR A 22 -11.12 -2.45 8.97
CA THR A 22 -11.67 -3.77 9.18
C THR A 22 -12.75 -4.07 8.15
N SER A 23 -12.87 -5.32 7.71
CA SER A 23 -13.86 -5.73 6.72
C SER A 23 -14.34 -7.15 6.95
N GLY A 24 -15.42 -7.55 6.27
CA GLY A 24 -15.78 -8.95 6.08
C GLY A 24 -14.69 -9.72 5.31
N SER A 25 -14.90 -11.02 5.14
CA SER A 25 -13.90 -11.93 4.57
C SER A 25 -13.98 -12.10 3.06
N SER A 26 -14.95 -11.47 2.38
CA SER A 26 -15.00 -11.52 0.91
C SER A 26 -14.03 -10.54 0.28
N ALA A 27 -13.55 -10.86 -0.93
CA ALA A 27 -12.68 -9.96 -1.69
C ALA A 27 -13.34 -8.59 -1.97
N ALA A 28 -14.67 -8.56 -2.15
CA ALA A 28 -15.43 -7.34 -2.33
C ALA A 28 -15.45 -6.47 -1.05
N ASP A 29 -15.65 -7.10 0.12
CA ASP A 29 -15.59 -6.41 1.42
C ASP A 29 -14.20 -5.86 1.69
N GLU A 30 -13.16 -6.67 1.40
CA GLU A 30 -11.79 -6.25 1.57
C GLU A 30 -11.46 -5.04 0.68
N LEU A 31 -11.86 -5.05 -0.59
CA LEU A 31 -11.64 -3.91 -1.49
C LEU A 31 -12.43 -2.66 -1.05
N ALA A 32 -13.67 -2.85 -0.60
CA ALA A 32 -14.49 -1.76 -0.07
C ALA A 32 -13.86 -1.07 1.14
N MET A 33 -13.04 -1.79 1.91
CA MET A 33 -12.29 -1.26 3.04
C MET A 33 -10.92 -0.72 2.64
N THR A 34 -10.15 -1.48 1.83
CA THR A 34 -8.73 -1.16 1.57
C THR A 34 -8.54 0.12 0.76
N ALA A 35 -9.40 0.43 -0.22
CA ALA A 35 -9.29 1.65 -0.99
C ALA A 35 -9.53 2.92 -0.14
N PRO A 36 -10.62 3.04 0.64
CA PRO A 36 -10.78 4.13 1.59
C PRO A 36 -9.68 4.19 2.67
N MET A 37 -9.21 3.05 3.16
CA MET A 37 -8.13 2.99 4.15
C MET A 37 -6.83 3.56 3.58
N VAL A 38 -6.44 3.15 2.37
CA VAL A 38 -5.24 3.68 1.68
C VAL A 38 -5.38 5.17 1.40
N ARG A 39 -6.56 5.65 0.97
CA ARG A 39 -6.83 7.09 0.84
C ARG A 39 -6.66 7.82 2.18
N SER A 40 -7.21 7.26 3.25
CA SER A 40 -7.11 7.84 4.60
C SER A 40 -5.67 7.87 5.10
N TYR A 41 -4.87 6.84 4.78
CA TYR A 41 -3.44 6.84 5.09
C TYR A 41 -2.73 8.05 4.47
N PHE A 42 -2.92 8.33 3.19
CA PHE A 42 -2.27 9.46 2.53
C PHE A 42 -2.81 10.82 2.94
N ASN A 43 -4.04 10.90 3.44
CA ASN A 43 -4.65 12.12 3.97
C ASN A 43 -4.45 12.30 5.48
N SER A 44 -3.80 11.35 6.16
CA SER A 44 -3.58 11.45 7.60
C SER A 44 -2.52 12.48 7.94
N SER A 45 -2.73 13.21 9.02
CA SER A 45 -1.76 14.19 9.52
C SER A 45 -0.66 13.50 10.33
N ALA A 46 0.53 14.07 10.29
CA ALA A 46 1.65 13.64 11.13
C ALA A 46 1.36 13.87 12.61
N SER A 47 1.88 12.97 13.45
CA SER A 47 1.77 13.05 14.90
C SER A 47 3.01 12.49 15.57
N THR A 48 3.19 12.77 16.87
CA THR A 48 4.29 12.24 17.66
C THR A 48 3.79 11.35 18.80
N VAL A 49 4.57 10.35 19.14
CA VAL A 49 4.31 9.45 20.27
C VAL A 49 5.60 9.29 21.06
N THR A 50 5.58 9.62 22.34
CA THR A 50 6.70 9.38 23.26
C THR A 50 6.54 8.03 23.93
N ILE A 51 7.60 7.22 23.89
CA ILE A 51 7.69 5.92 24.57
C ILE A 51 8.76 6.08 25.67
N PRO A 52 8.41 5.93 26.95
CA PRO A 52 9.36 6.01 28.06
C PRO A 52 10.50 4.97 27.93
N ALA A 53 11.56 5.16 28.68
CA ALA A 53 12.67 4.21 28.75
C ALA A 53 12.19 2.78 29.05
N LYS A 54 12.74 1.79 28.36
CA LYS A 54 12.47 0.34 28.57
C LYS A 54 10.98 -0.03 28.55
N SER A 55 10.13 0.75 27.88
CA SER A 55 8.69 0.49 27.85
C SER A 55 8.19 0.21 26.43
N SER A 56 6.93 -0.20 26.33
CA SER A 56 6.26 -0.51 25.05
C SER A 56 4.92 0.19 24.96
N ARG A 57 4.48 0.51 23.72
CA ARG A 57 3.21 1.19 23.47
C ARG A 57 2.55 0.71 22.19
N PHE A 58 1.21 0.63 22.17
CA PHE A 58 0.44 0.51 20.94
C PHE A 58 0.47 1.84 20.17
N VAL A 59 0.80 1.78 18.88
CA VAL A 59 0.90 2.97 18.01
C VAL A 59 -0.13 2.98 16.89
N LEU A 60 -0.59 1.78 16.50
CA LEU A 60 -1.69 1.59 15.57
C LEU A 60 -2.44 0.30 15.95
N TYR A 61 -3.73 0.39 16.21
CA TYR A 61 -4.56 -0.76 16.57
C TYR A 61 -6.02 -0.52 16.18
N ALA A 62 -6.75 -1.60 16.03
CA ALA A 62 -8.20 -1.63 15.92
C ALA A 62 -8.73 -2.82 16.73
N ASP A 63 -9.84 -2.62 17.42
CA ASP A 63 -10.63 -3.70 18.00
C ASP A 63 -11.50 -4.31 16.91
N VAL A 64 -11.44 -5.63 16.77
CA VAL A 64 -12.11 -6.36 15.71
C VAL A 64 -12.93 -7.47 16.27
N ALA A 65 -14.16 -7.63 15.77
CA ALA A 65 -14.98 -8.79 16.04
C ALA A 65 -14.35 -10.05 15.39
N ASN A 66 -14.68 -11.21 15.92
CA ASN A 66 -14.22 -12.48 15.38
C ASN A 66 -14.59 -12.61 13.88
N LYS A 67 -13.70 -13.19 13.08
CA LYS A 67 -13.84 -13.44 11.62
C LYS A 67 -13.78 -12.19 10.73
N LEU A 68 -13.36 -11.05 11.23
CA LEU A 68 -13.10 -9.88 10.38
C LEU A 68 -11.62 -9.82 9.94
N LEU A 69 -11.41 -9.32 8.73
CA LEU A 69 -10.08 -8.97 8.23
C LEU A 69 -9.66 -7.60 8.73
N VAL A 70 -8.38 -7.45 9.00
CA VAL A 70 -7.75 -6.18 9.38
C VAL A 70 -6.65 -5.87 8.41
N ASN A 71 -6.70 -4.69 7.82
CA ASN A 71 -5.60 -4.14 7.05
C ASN A 71 -5.15 -2.81 7.67
N GLY A 72 -3.85 -2.56 7.65
CA GLY A 72 -3.29 -1.32 8.18
C GLY A 72 -1.99 -0.94 7.51
N LYS A 73 -1.73 0.35 7.51
CA LYS A 73 -0.49 0.93 7.00
C LYS A 73 0.00 2.01 7.95
N LEU A 74 1.30 1.98 8.25
CA LEU A 74 1.96 2.91 9.16
C LEU A 74 3.31 3.31 8.57
N SER A 75 3.59 4.61 8.55
CA SER A 75 4.90 5.17 8.28
C SER A 75 5.37 5.93 9.50
N MET A 76 6.52 5.55 10.05
CA MET A 76 7.07 6.19 11.24
C MET A 76 8.59 6.21 11.21
N THR A 77 9.15 7.18 11.91
CA THR A 77 10.58 7.27 12.21
C THR A 77 10.79 7.44 13.71
N SER A 78 11.94 7.03 14.19
CA SER A 78 12.36 7.23 15.57
C SER A 78 13.54 8.20 15.64
N ASN A 79 13.57 9.04 16.64
CA ASN A 79 14.70 9.95 16.91
C ASN A 79 15.93 9.24 17.50
N LYS A 80 15.82 7.95 17.83
CA LYS A 80 16.90 7.10 18.34
C LYS A 80 16.83 5.71 17.74
N GLY A 81 17.97 5.02 17.68
CA GLY A 81 18.03 3.58 17.41
C GLY A 81 17.51 2.75 18.58
N ASN A 82 17.67 1.44 18.51
CA ASN A 82 17.24 0.46 19.52
C ASN A 82 15.74 0.55 19.83
N VAL A 83 14.94 0.68 18.75
CA VAL A 83 13.48 0.71 18.77
C VAL A 83 12.97 -0.45 17.92
N TYR A 84 12.06 -1.23 18.45
CA TYR A 84 11.55 -2.44 17.82
C TYR A 84 10.05 -2.31 17.61
N ALA A 85 9.56 -2.78 16.47
CA ALA A 85 8.14 -2.82 16.16
C ALA A 85 7.69 -4.26 15.90
N ARG A 86 6.47 -4.60 16.33
CA ARG A 86 5.79 -5.86 16.03
C ARG A 86 4.36 -5.63 15.59
N ILE A 87 3.93 -6.41 14.61
CA ILE A 87 2.52 -6.58 14.30
C ILE A 87 2.03 -7.76 15.14
N VAL A 88 0.96 -7.55 15.90
CA VAL A 88 0.45 -8.55 16.84
C VAL A 88 -1.05 -8.67 16.73
N TYR A 89 -1.56 -9.86 16.91
CA TYR A 89 -2.96 -10.16 17.17
C TYR A 89 -3.13 -10.44 18.64
N GLY A 90 -4.09 -9.82 19.28
CA GLY A 90 -4.31 -10.03 20.69
C GLY A 90 -5.26 -9.01 21.31
N ASN A 91 -5.39 -9.02 22.61
CA ASN A 91 -6.27 -8.15 23.35
C ASN A 91 -5.54 -6.86 23.75
N THR A 92 -6.13 -5.70 23.45
CA THR A 92 -5.57 -4.39 23.83
C THR A 92 -5.56 -4.13 25.33
N SER A 93 -6.32 -4.91 26.12
CA SER A 93 -6.22 -4.92 27.60
C SER A 93 -4.92 -5.57 28.12
N THR A 94 -4.24 -6.37 27.29
CA THR A 94 -2.94 -6.95 27.64
C THR A 94 -1.86 -5.87 27.51
N ALA A 95 -0.96 -5.81 28.49
CA ALA A 95 0.13 -4.83 28.45
C ALA A 95 0.96 -4.96 27.16
N ALA A 96 1.28 -3.83 26.52
CA ALA A 96 2.04 -3.80 25.28
C ALA A 96 3.39 -4.54 25.36
N SER A 97 4.05 -4.51 26.53
CA SER A 97 5.31 -5.22 26.78
C SER A 97 5.20 -6.73 26.68
N THR A 98 4.06 -7.31 27.02
CA THR A 98 3.81 -8.76 26.96
C THR A 98 3.96 -9.29 25.55
N TYR A 99 3.59 -8.50 24.53
CA TYR A 99 3.70 -8.91 23.13
C TYR A 99 5.14 -9.03 22.62
N PHE A 100 6.12 -8.47 23.33
CA PHE A 100 7.53 -8.64 22.99
C PHE A 100 8.16 -9.90 23.58
N SER A 101 7.55 -10.52 24.58
CA SER A 101 7.96 -11.81 25.14
C SER A 101 7.35 -13.03 24.41
N ILE A 102 6.35 -12.83 23.56
CA ILE A 102 5.73 -13.90 22.78
C ILE A 102 6.70 -14.38 21.70
N THR A 103 7.04 -15.66 21.73
CA THR A 103 7.92 -16.30 20.75
C THR A 103 7.15 -16.99 19.62
N ASN A 104 5.89 -17.39 19.87
CA ASN A 104 5.05 -18.05 18.88
C ASN A 104 4.63 -17.05 17.80
N GLN A 105 4.95 -17.39 16.56
CA GLN A 105 4.52 -16.64 15.39
C GLN A 105 3.40 -17.41 14.67
N GLU A 106 2.39 -16.66 14.20
CA GLU A 106 1.39 -17.19 13.30
C GLU A 106 2.06 -17.86 12.09
N PRO A 107 1.67 -19.07 11.68
CA PRO A 107 2.23 -19.69 10.48
C PRO A 107 2.08 -18.78 9.27
N ALA A 108 3.14 -18.63 8.49
CA ALA A 108 3.05 -17.89 7.24
C ALA A 108 2.36 -18.78 6.19
N ASN A 109 1.40 -18.24 5.46
CA ASN A 109 0.77 -18.96 4.36
C ASN A 109 1.38 -18.65 2.98
N GLY A 110 2.57 -18.09 2.93
CA GLY A 110 3.33 -17.84 1.70
C GLY A 110 2.77 -16.76 0.75
N THR A 111 1.48 -16.48 0.81
CA THR A 111 0.81 -15.49 -0.06
C THR A 111 0.52 -14.17 0.64
N GLN A 112 0.45 -14.17 1.95
CA GLN A 112 0.19 -12.96 2.73
C GLN A 112 1.48 -12.19 3.00
N PHE A 113 1.37 -10.89 2.86
CA PHE A 113 2.43 -9.95 3.11
C PHE A 113 2.24 -9.26 4.46
N CYS A 114 3.20 -9.48 5.36
CA CYS A 114 3.32 -8.75 6.61
C CYS A 114 4.78 -8.40 6.81
N GLY A 115 5.13 -7.12 6.81
CA GLY A 115 6.53 -6.75 7.00
C GLY A 115 6.82 -5.28 6.84
N GLN A 116 8.10 -4.97 6.82
CA GLN A 116 8.64 -3.64 6.64
C GLN A 116 9.14 -3.47 5.20
N LEU A 117 8.71 -2.42 4.54
CA LEU A 117 9.11 -2.06 3.18
C LEU A 117 10.16 -0.96 3.19
N ASN A 118 11.10 -1.05 2.24
CA ASN A 118 12.15 -0.05 2.05
C ASN A 118 11.67 1.20 1.31
N TYR A 119 10.64 1.08 0.47
CA TYR A 119 10.20 2.16 -0.40
C TYR A 119 8.87 2.75 0.01
N ALA A 120 8.85 4.08 0.12
CA ALA A 120 7.62 4.83 0.31
C ALA A 120 6.87 5.12 -1.00
N GLN A 121 7.58 5.11 -2.15
CA GLN A 121 7.06 5.51 -3.46
C GLN A 121 7.90 4.93 -4.60
N LYS A 122 7.27 4.67 -5.74
CA LYS A 122 7.92 4.38 -7.03
C LYS A 122 7.74 5.52 -8.01
N ASN A 123 8.78 5.83 -8.78
CA ASN A 123 8.72 6.88 -9.80
C ASN A 123 8.68 6.25 -11.19
N VAL A 124 7.74 6.67 -12.02
CA VAL A 124 7.56 6.23 -13.40
C VAL A 124 7.51 7.47 -14.29
N THR A 125 8.37 7.54 -15.30
CA THR A 125 8.34 8.63 -16.29
C THR A 125 8.12 8.03 -17.67
N VAL A 126 7.14 8.55 -18.38
CA VAL A 126 6.78 8.14 -19.74
C VAL A 126 6.67 9.34 -20.65
N ASN A 127 7.04 9.16 -21.90
CA ASN A 127 6.91 10.19 -22.94
C ASN A 127 5.75 9.79 -23.86
N ALA A 128 4.70 10.60 -23.87
CA ALA A 128 3.47 10.33 -24.62
C ALA A 128 3.65 10.33 -26.15
N ASN A 129 4.80 10.76 -26.68
CA ASN A 129 5.10 10.67 -28.10
C ASN A 129 5.77 9.34 -28.49
N SER A 130 6.36 8.62 -27.54
CA SER A 130 7.07 7.36 -27.78
C SER A 130 6.52 6.18 -27.01
N THR A 131 5.71 6.42 -25.98
CA THR A 131 5.14 5.38 -25.12
C THR A 131 3.62 5.50 -25.14
N SER A 132 2.95 4.56 -25.79
CA SER A 132 1.49 4.51 -25.83
C SER A 132 0.87 3.80 -24.63
N ALA A 133 1.63 2.90 -23.97
CA ALA A 133 1.13 2.10 -22.87
C ALA A 133 2.24 1.64 -21.92
N PHE A 134 1.85 1.38 -20.66
CA PHE A 134 2.71 0.84 -19.60
C PHE A 134 1.87 0.09 -18.54
N VAL A 135 2.52 -0.70 -17.71
CA VAL A 135 1.86 -1.48 -16.64
C VAL A 135 2.40 -1.05 -15.29
N LEU A 136 1.53 -0.99 -14.29
CA LEU A 136 1.88 -0.78 -12.88
C LEU A 136 1.45 -1.98 -12.05
N GLY A 137 2.25 -2.35 -11.04
CA GLY A 137 1.93 -3.44 -10.12
C GLY A 137 2.03 -4.82 -10.75
N GLU A 138 3.00 -5.05 -11.61
CA GLU A 138 3.18 -6.35 -12.26
C GLU A 138 3.52 -7.46 -11.24
N TRP A 139 2.93 -8.66 -11.42
CA TRP A 139 3.27 -9.85 -10.64
C TRP A 139 4.55 -10.52 -11.14
N PRO A 140 5.31 -11.20 -10.26
CA PRO A 140 6.56 -11.89 -10.64
C PRO A 140 6.38 -12.98 -11.69
N ALA A 141 5.23 -13.67 -11.71
CA ALA A 141 4.93 -14.73 -12.65
C ALA A 141 3.79 -14.35 -13.58
N PRO A 142 3.83 -14.73 -14.87
CA PRO A 142 2.69 -14.58 -15.75
C PRO A 142 1.53 -15.45 -15.24
N VAL A 143 0.40 -14.83 -14.98
CA VAL A 143 -0.87 -15.53 -14.87
C VAL A 143 -1.44 -15.56 -16.27
N ASN A 144 -1.49 -16.75 -16.88
CA ASN A 144 -2.07 -17.00 -18.21
C ASN A 144 -1.46 -16.23 -19.39
N GLY A 145 -0.22 -16.57 -19.78
CA GLY A 145 0.28 -16.24 -21.12
C GLY A 145 0.86 -14.83 -21.29
N THR A 146 0.84 -14.35 -22.50
CA THR A 146 1.47 -13.09 -22.95
C THR A 146 0.90 -11.86 -22.29
N ARG A 147 1.75 -11.10 -21.60
CA ARG A 147 1.43 -9.76 -21.12
C ARG A 147 1.75 -8.73 -22.20
N PRO A 148 0.81 -7.88 -22.61
CA PRO A 148 1.05 -6.89 -23.64
C PRO A 148 2.03 -5.80 -23.21
N PHE A 149 2.18 -5.57 -21.89
CA PHE A 149 3.03 -4.52 -21.34
C PHE A 149 3.89 -5.11 -20.22
N LYS A 150 5.18 -5.18 -20.44
CA LYS A 150 6.13 -5.76 -19.50
C LYS A 150 7.01 -4.66 -18.90
N ASN A 151 6.87 -4.44 -17.60
CA ASN A 151 7.82 -3.65 -16.85
C ASN A 151 8.52 -4.58 -15.84
N THR A 152 9.81 -4.80 -16.02
CA THR A 152 10.61 -5.70 -15.18
C THR A 152 11.15 -4.96 -13.97
N ASN A 153 11.30 -5.65 -12.83
CA ASN A 153 11.88 -5.13 -11.57
C ASN A 153 10.99 -4.15 -10.77
N GLU A 154 9.69 -4.36 -10.80
CA GLU A 154 8.73 -3.47 -10.13
C GLU A 154 8.52 -3.76 -8.64
N TYR A 155 8.89 -4.93 -8.15
CA TYR A 155 8.52 -5.33 -6.79
C TYR A 155 9.36 -4.63 -5.73
N ASN A 156 8.69 -4.28 -4.63
CA ASN A 156 9.39 -3.87 -3.43
C ASN A 156 9.88 -5.09 -2.66
N THR A 157 11.18 -5.09 -2.37
CA THR A 157 11.79 -6.07 -1.48
C THR A 157 11.40 -5.75 -0.04
N VAL A 158 11.04 -6.77 0.70
CA VAL A 158 10.73 -6.67 2.13
C VAL A 158 12.03 -6.57 2.91
N LEU A 159 12.18 -5.53 3.74
CA LEU A 159 13.35 -5.35 4.62
C LEU A 159 13.33 -6.31 5.81
N SER A 160 12.15 -6.53 6.37
CA SER A 160 11.94 -7.43 7.49
C SER A 160 10.63 -8.15 7.30
N LYS A 161 10.65 -9.46 7.38
CA LYS A 161 9.48 -10.31 7.17
C LYS A 161 9.42 -11.42 8.19
N LYS A 162 8.22 -11.95 8.37
CA LYS A 162 8.00 -13.20 9.06
C LYS A 162 8.64 -14.35 8.25
N SER A 163 9.26 -15.31 8.93
CA SER A 163 9.79 -16.51 8.29
C SER A 163 8.71 -17.22 7.48
N GLY A 164 9.03 -17.63 6.24
CA GLY A 164 8.09 -18.25 5.32
C GLY A 164 7.17 -17.29 4.54
N SER A 165 7.19 -15.98 4.84
CA SER A 165 6.44 -14.99 4.06
C SER A 165 7.11 -14.71 2.71
N ALA A 166 6.34 -14.18 1.75
CA ALA A 166 6.88 -13.72 0.49
C ALA A 166 7.99 -12.68 0.67
N ASN A 167 9.04 -12.78 -0.14
CA ASN A 167 10.16 -11.84 -0.13
C ASN A 167 9.84 -10.52 -0.85
N LEU A 168 8.84 -10.55 -1.72
CA LEU A 168 8.48 -9.46 -2.61
C LEU A 168 7.01 -9.13 -2.40
N LEU A 169 6.70 -7.83 -2.40
CA LEU A 169 5.33 -7.35 -2.43
C LEU A 169 4.85 -7.40 -3.90
N GLY A 170 4.26 -8.52 -4.31
CA GLY A 170 3.62 -8.63 -5.62
C GLY A 170 2.56 -7.55 -5.81
N ALA A 171 2.41 -7.04 -7.02
CA ALA A 171 1.52 -5.93 -7.38
C ALA A 171 1.77 -4.61 -6.61
N ASN A 172 2.75 -4.54 -5.72
CA ASN A 172 3.07 -3.36 -4.90
C ASN A 172 1.85 -2.73 -4.19
N TYR A 173 0.98 -3.56 -3.64
CA TYR A 173 -0.24 -3.10 -2.95
C TYR A 173 0.06 -2.03 -1.89
N GLY A 174 -0.67 -0.92 -1.97
CA GLY A 174 -0.53 0.21 -1.07
C GLY A 174 0.71 1.09 -1.30
N ILE A 175 1.56 0.79 -2.29
CA ILE A 175 2.72 1.62 -2.65
C ILE A 175 2.32 2.61 -3.74
N PRO A 176 2.55 3.93 -3.56
CA PRO A 176 2.24 4.91 -4.59
C PRO A 176 3.23 4.83 -5.75
N TYR A 177 2.70 4.85 -6.96
CA TYR A 177 3.41 5.15 -8.18
C TYR A 177 3.24 6.63 -8.48
N ARG A 178 4.32 7.40 -8.43
CA ARG A 178 4.36 8.76 -8.93
C ARG A 178 4.65 8.71 -10.43
N VAL A 179 3.64 8.97 -11.23
CA VAL A 179 3.71 8.91 -12.68
C VAL A 179 3.88 10.32 -13.24
N THR A 180 4.92 10.53 -14.04
CA THR A 180 5.13 11.75 -14.81
C THR A 180 5.00 11.43 -16.29
N VAL A 181 4.03 12.06 -16.95
CA VAL A 181 3.84 11.95 -18.40
C VAL A 181 4.29 13.23 -19.05
N THR A 182 5.31 13.16 -19.92
CA THR A 182 5.74 14.28 -20.76
C THR A 182 5.04 14.27 -22.11
N ASN A 183 4.95 15.40 -22.79
CA ASN A 183 4.16 15.60 -24.01
C ASN A 183 2.67 15.22 -23.82
N ALA A 184 2.14 15.60 -22.64
CA ALA A 184 0.84 15.17 -22.13
C ALA A 184 -0.34 16.03 -22.58
N SER A 185 -0.07 17.19 -23.17
CA SER A 185 -1.09 18.21 -23.49
C SER A 185 -2.25 17.64 -24.29
N GLY A 186 -3.48 17.83 -23.80
CA GLY A 186 -4.72 17.38 -24.42
C GLY A 186 -4.96 15.86 -24.40
N LYS A 187 -4.05 15.10 -23.77
CA LYS A 187 -4.17 13.63 -23.69
C LYS A 187 -4.86 13.18 -22.40
N ARG A 188 -5.28 11.93 -22.40
CA ARG A 188 -5.86 11.24 -21.23
C ARG A 188 -5.09 9.95 -20.94
N LEU A 189 -5.07 9.55 -19.71
CA LEU A 189 -4.64 8.23 -19.29
C LEU A 189 -5.86 7.33 -19.13
N LYS A 190 -5.93 6.25 -19.91
CA LYS A 190 -6.89 5.17 -19.76
C LYS A 190 -6.26 4.14 -18.83
N ILE A 191 -6.94 3.80 -17.74
CA ILE A 191 -6.48 2.91 -16.70
C ILE A 191 -7.42 1.71 -16.65
N THR A 192 -6.91 0.53 -16.97
CA THR A 192 -7.68 -0.71 -17.03
C THR A 192 -7.14 -1.70 -16.00
N PRO A 193 -7.96 -2.17 -15.04
CA PRO A 193 -7.60 -3.27 -14.15
C PRO A 193 -7.33 -4.56 -14.92
N ASN A 194 -6.57 -5.46 -14.33
CA ASN A 194 -6.35 -6.79 -14.90
C ASN A 194 -7.58 -7.70 -14.68
N TRP A 195 -8.60 -7.54 -15.53
CA TRP A 195 -9.80 -8.38 -15.47
C TRP A 195 -9.52 -9.85 -15.82
N ASP A 196 -8.51 -10.12 -16.63
CA ASP A 196 -8.10 -11.48 -17.02
C ASP A 196 -7.52 -12.26 -15.83
N GLY A 197 -7.11 -11.58 -14.79
CA GLY A 197 -6.67 -12.16 -13.52
C GLY A 197 -7.79 -12.64 -12.60
N GLY A 198 -9.06 -12.57 -13.03
CA GLY A 198 -10.22 -13.00 -12.24
C GLY A 198 -10.76 -11.95 -11.27
N ALA A 199 -10.35 -10.69 -11.39
CA ALA A 199 -10.95 -9.60 -10.61
C ALA A 199 -12.43 -9.45 -10.98
N THR A 200 -13.30 -9.47 -9.98
CA THR A 200 -14.74 -9.20 -10.14
C THR A 200 -15.06 -7.74 -9.87
N VAL A 201 -14.24 -7.08 -9.10
CA VAL A 201 -14.36 -5.66 -8.73
C VAL A 201 -12.96 -5.06 -8.65
N ALA A 202 -12.80 -3.83 -9.10
CA ALA A 202 -11.56 -3.07 -8.93
C ALA A 202 -11.85 -1.64 -8.47
N ASN A 203 -10.91 -1.07 -7.72
CA ASN A 203 -10.87 0.32 -7.28
C ASN A 203 -9.41 0.72 -7.15
N ILE A 204 -9.06 1.94 -7.46
CA ILE A 204 -7.72 2.49 -7.24
C ILE A 204 -7.79 3.78 -6.45
N VAL A 205 -6.70 4.12 -5.79
CA VAL A 205 -6.52 5.39 -5.09
C VAL A 205 -5.60 6.26 -5.93
N MET A 206 -6.00 7.49 -6.17
CA MET A 206 -5.23 8.44 -6.98
C MET A 206 -4.98 9.73 -6.21
N GLN A 207 -3.86 10.38 -6.52
CA GLN A 207 -3.63 11.77 -6.19
C GLN A 207 -3.59 12.57 -7.48
N ASN A 208 -4.43 13.59 -7.58
CA ASN A 208 -4.43 14.49 -8.74
C ASN A 208 -3.27 15.51 -8.68
N ALA A 209 -3.11 16.30 -9.73
CA ALA A 209 -2.08 17.33 -9.80
C ALA A 209 -2.18 18.42 -8.70
N ALA A 210 -3.37 18.60 -8.11
CA ALA A 210 -3.58 19.49 -6.98
C ALA A 210 -3.20 18.88 -5.61
N GLY A 211 -2.72 17.64 -5.59
CA GLY A 211 -2.29 16.95 -4.37
C GLY A 211 -3.43 16.25 -3.60
N THR A 212 -4.65 16.25 -4.12
CA THR A 212 -5.81 15.64 -3.45
C THR A 212 -5.86 14.13 -3.71
N TRP A 213 -5.95 13.35 -2.64
CA TRP A 213 -6.12 11.90 -2.70
C TRP A 213 -7.61 11.52 -2.72
N TYR A 214 -7.99 10.66 -3.65
CA TYR A 214 -9.36 10.17 -3.82
C TYR A 214 -9.39 8.71 -4.29
N THR A 215 -10.53 8.05 -4.15
CA THR A 215 -10.80 6.73 -4.73
C THR A 215 -11.53 6.91 -6.06
N THR A 216 -11.21 6.08 -7.04
CA THR A 216 -11.87 6.14 -8.37
C THR A 216 -13.30 5.58 -8.37
N GLY A 217 -13.68 4.91 -7.28
CA GLY A 217 -14.92 4.15 -7.19
C GLY A 217 -14.80 2.75 -7.79
N ASN A 218 -15.70 1.87 -7.37
CA ASN A 218 -15.72 0.48 -7.79
C ASN A 218 -16.13 0.35 -9.27
N LYS A 219 -15.43 -0.53 -9.99
CA LYS A 219 -15.81 -1.00 -11.32
C LYS A 219 -15.81 -2.51 -11.36
N THR A 220 -16.71 -3.08 -12.13
CA THR A 220 -16.79 -4.52 -12.44
C THR A 220 -16.34 -4.84 -13.86
N SER A 221 -16.12 -3.82 -14.67
CA SER A 221 -15.60 -3.93 -16.04
C SER A 221 -15.14 -2.55 -16.57
N GLY A 222 -14.41 -2.55 -17.68
CA GLY A 222 -14.00 -1.33 -18.39
C GLY A 222 -12.83 -0.60 -17.74
N SER A 223 -12.71 0.69 -17.98
CA SER A 223 -11.55 1.50 -17.62
C SER A 223 -11.95 2.81 -16.97
N TRP A 224 -11.05 3.40 -16.20
CA TRP A 224 -11.11 4.81 -15.80
C TRP A 224 -10.33 5.67 -16.79
N TYR A 225 -10.71 6.93 -16.87
CA TYR A 225 -10.01 7.93 -17.68
C TYR A 225 -9.61 9.10 -16.80
N TYR A 226 -8.31 9.46 -16.84
CA TYR A 226 -7.76 10.58 -16.12
C TYR A 226 -7.23 11.62 -17.13
N ALA A 227 -7.74 12.85 -17.09
CA ALA A 227 -7.26 13.92 -17.94
C ALA A 227 -5.86 14.36 -17.53
N LEU A 228 -4.91 14.36 -18.47
CA LEU A 228 -3.53 14.79 -18.22
C LEU A 228 -3.39 16.32 -18.25
N GLY A 229 -4.45 17.03 -18.63
CA GLY A 229 -4.47 18.49 -18.69
C GLY A 229 -3.86 19.04 -19.98
N ASN A 230 -3.70 20.37 -19.98
CA ASN A 230 -3.24 21.11 -21.18
C ASN A 230 -1.77 21.53 -21.07
N THR A 231 -1.04 21.02 -20.10
CA THR A 231 0.39 21.28 -19.91
C THR A 231 1.22 20.18 -20.59
N ASN A 232 2.46 20.52 -20.98
CA ASN A 232 3.36 19.56 -21.60
C ASN A 232 3.79 18.43 -20.66
N SER A 233 3.64 18.59 -19.37
CA SER A 233 3.95 17.56 -18.36
C SER A 233 2.83 17.45 -17.34
N SER A 234 2.41 16.23 -17.03
CA SER A 234 1.42 15.93 -16.00
C SER A 234 2.03 14.96 -14.99
N THR A 235 1.90 15.27 -13.70
CA THR A 235 2.37 14.40 -12.61
C THR A 235 1.23 14.11 -11.65
N PHE A 236 1.04 12.85 -11.30
CA PHE A 236 0.01 12.36 -10.40
C PHE A 236 0.49 11.07 -9.73
N CYS A 237 -0.24 10.59 -8.72
CA CYS A 237 0.06 9.29 -8.11
C CYS A 237 -1.09 8.30 -8.32
N ILE A 238 -0.72 7.03 -8.47
CA ILE A 238 -1.65 5.89 -8.50
C ILE A 238 -1.21 4.91 -7.41
N VAL A 239 -2.19 4.38 -6.67
CA VAL A 239 -1.98 3.33 -5.67
C VAL A 239 -2.97 2.21 -5.94
N ILE A 240 -2.48 0.98 -5.98
CA ILE A 240 -3.29 -0.23 -6.07
C ILE A 240 -3.58 -0.67 -4.63
N PRO A 241 -4.81 -0.55 -4.11
CA PRO A 241 -5.13 -1.07 -2.78
C PRO A 241 -5.16 -2.60 -2.78
N GLY A 242 -5.06 -3.21 -1.60
CA GLY A 242 -5.26 -4.64 -1.44
C GLY A 242 -6.62 -5.12 -1.96
N ALA A 243 -6.76 -6.40 -2.22
CA ALA A 243 -7.92 -7.05 -2.85
C ALA A 243 -8.20 -6.66 -4.32
N ASN A 244 -7.38 -5.82 -4.94
CA ASN A 244 -7.35 -5.73 -6.39
C ASN A 244 -6.56 -6.91 -6.98
N TYR A 245 -6.94 -7.34 -8.17
CA TYR A 245 -6.28 -8.47 -8.82
C TYR A 245 -5.13 -7.99 -9.71
N GLY A 246 -3.91 -8.06 -9.17
CA GLY A 246 -2.69 -7.87 -9.95
C GLY A 246 -2.49 -6.46 -10.48
N ASN A 247 -1.94 -6.40 -11.68
CA ASN A 247 -1.51 -5.18 -12.35
C ASN A 247 -2.67 -4.33 -12.90
N ILE A 248 -2.34 -3.08 -13.17
CA ILE A 248 -3.19 -2.17 -13.94
C ILE A 248 -2.48 -1.75 -15.23
N HIS A 249 -3.24 -1.74 -16.31
CA HIS A 249 -2.76 -1.33 -17.63
C HIS A 249 -3.08 0.14 -17.83
N CYS A 250 -2.09 0.91 -18.21
CA CYS A 250 -2.19 2.33 -18.49
C CYS A 250 -1.92 2.59 -19.96
N GLU A 251 -2.84 3.25 -20.66
CA GLU A 251 -2.71 3.64 -22.07
C GLU A 251 -2.86 5.16 -22.17
N ILE A 252 -1.98 5.79 -22.96
CA ILE A 252 -2.09 7.22 -23.27
C ILE A 252 -2.93 7.35 -24.51
N VAL A 253 -4.07 8.02 -24.39
CA VAL A 253 -5.05 8.19 -25.45
C VAL A 253 -5.36 9.68 -25.70
N SER A 254 -5.87 9.98 -26.87
CA SER A 254 -6.32 11.33 -27.26
C SER A 254 -7.59 11.73 -26.53
#